data_5b19b074d380cb6b3b3ff8f94b8d273d
#
_entry.id   5b19b074d380cb6b3b3ff8f94b8d273d
#
_cell.length_a   1.000
_cell.length_b   1.000
_cell.length_c   1.000
_cell.angle_alpha   90.00
_cell.angle_beta   90.00
_cell.angle_gamma   90.00
#
_symmetry.space_group_name_H-M   'P 1'
#
loop_
_entity.id
_entity.type
_entity.pdbx_description
1 polymer ?
#
loop_
_entity_poly.entity_id
_entity_poly.type
_entity_poly.pdbx_seq_one_letter_code
_entity_poly.pdbx_strand_id
1 'polypeptide(L)'
;MKRSNLLSLVFLCPLLSFAQTEPKPYGVLPSERQLKWHEMELYTLIHFTPTTFQNKEWGFGDADPEIFNPTKFDANQIAKAAAAGGFKGLISVAKHHDGFCLWPTKTTQYSVASSPWRDGKGDMVKEFMQASHDNGLEFGVYLSAWDRNDTRYGTKAYADAYREQLTELMTNYGTLFTSWHDGANGGDGYYGGKNEKRTIDRTTYYEWHEKTWPIVRKLQPMAMIFSDVGPDMRWVGNEKGFAAETSWATLTPKSKTPGKPAVPGEVDDSNLPSGDRNGEFWIPAECDVPQRPGWFYHEDQNEKVKTPNQLFEIYLKSVGRGGNMNLGLAPMPNGLLHDNDVKSLAVFGEKLKATFSDNLAAGATAKASNLRENSAKFAEKNLFDNDRYSYYASDDNVLNPTIEINLAHDQEFDLIRLRENIKLGQRLDSVQVEVWSEDQWKPLASATSIGATRLIKLEKPIRASKLKLKLYAPVAPTLSDFALFKEAVSDFKFDHADRKKIAKDQIMIISGDKNVKLASDNDDKTVWETILSNQKFVEIRLPKTEQVVGLSYMPRQDRKINGIPSKYEVQTSIDGKEWKTVAMGEFSNIRANATEQNINFDTAHEAHYIRFIPKEIFIRFV
;
A
#
# COMPACT_ATOMS: atom_id res chain seq x y z
N MET A 1 20.36 88.32 -24.89
CA MET A 1 20.46 87.03 -24.11
C MET A 1 19.44 86.09 -24.63
N LYS A 2 19.80 85.11 -25.50
CA LYS A 2 18.92 84.10 -25.99
C LYS A 2 19.15 82.85 -25.14
N ARG A 3 18.06 82.33 -24.45
CA ARG A 3 18.14 81.06 -23.73
C ARG A 3 17.76 79.91 -24.72
N SER A 4 18.71 79.03 -24.89
CA SER A 4 18.55 77.81 -25.66
C SER A 4 17.97 76.73 -24.73
N ASN A 5 16.74 76.24 -25.02
CA ASN A 5 16.15 75.10 -24.36
C ASN A 5 16.61 73.81 -25.06
N LEU A 6 17.45 73.00 -24.38
CA LEU A 6 17.80 71.65 -24.79
C LEU A 6 16.65 70.69 -24.37
N LEU A 7 15.92 70.14 -25.34
CA LEU A 7 14.94 69.06 -25.12
C LEU A 7 15.70 67.73 -25.09
N SER A 8 15.83 67.11 -23.90
CA SER A 8 16.33 65.75 -23.79
C SER A 8 15.22 64.77 -24.12
N LEU A 9 15.34 64.10 -25.27
CA LEU A 9 14.47 62.97 -25.66
C LEU A 9 14.90 61.71 -24.85
N VAL A 10 14.13 61.31 -23.88
CA VAL A 10 14.27 60.01 -23.19
C VAL A 10 13.62 58.94 -24.08
N PHE A 11 14.48 58.12 -24.70
CA PHE A 11 14.00 56.90 -25.39
C PHE A 11 13.57 55.87 -24.30
N LEU A 12 12.27 55.74 -24.07
CA LEU A 12 11.69 54.59 -23.38
C LEU A 12 11.75 53.40 -24.32
N CYS A 13 12.73 52.53 -24.18
CA CYS A 13 12.75 51.24 -24.85
C CYS A 13 11.69 50.35 -24.14
N PRO A 14 10.63 49.89 -24.81
CA PRO A 14 9.71 48.96 -24.19
C PRO A 14 10.46 47.64 -23.97
N LEU A 15 10.71 47.28 -22.72
CA LEU A 15 11.08 45.94 -22.34
C LEU A 15 9.91 45.04 -22.69
N LEU A 16 9.93 44.48 -23.89
CA LEU A 16 9.04 43.37 -24.29
C LEU A 16 9.45 42.19 -23.35
N SER A 17 8.77 42.08 -22.26
CA SER A 17 8.79 40.88 -21.45
C SER A 17 8.11 39.76 -22.28
N PHE A 18 8.92 38.98 -23.00
CA PHE A 18 8.42 37.75 -23.59
C PHE A 18 7.96 36.86 -22.43
N ALA A 19 6.65 36.61 -22.35
CA ALA A 19 6.12 35.63 -21.41
C ALA A 19 6.78 34.28 -21.71
N GLN A 20 7.56 33.78 -20.77
CA GLN A 20 8.24 32.50 -20.89
C GLN A 20 7.20 31.39 -21.05
N THR A 21 7.28 30.64 -22.15
CA THR A 21 6.25 29.65 -22.50
C THR A 21 6.48 28.35 -21.76
N GLU A 22 5.56 28.02 -20.83
CA GLU A 22 5.59 26.73 -20.12
C GLU A 22 5.39 25.57 -21.11
N PRO A 23 5.97 24.38 -20.82
CA PRO A 23 5.62 23.16 -21.55
C PRO A 23 4.12 22.92 -21.49
N LYS A 24 3.53 22.57 -22.62
CA LYS A 24 2.10 22.25 -22.66
C LYS A 24 1.79 21.04 -21.79
N PRO A 25 0.64 21.02 -21.08
CA PRO A 25 0.19 19.82 -20.38
C PRO A 25 0.18 18.60 -21.30
N TYR A 26 0.49 17.41 -20.74
CA TYR A 26 0.56 16.17 -21.49
C TYR A 26 -0.32 15.08 -20.85
N GLY A 27 -1.19 14.48 -21.67
CA GLY A 27 -2.10 13.44 -21.22
C GLY A 27 -3.12 13.93 -20.19
N VAL A 28 -3.56 13.02 -19.32
CA VAL A 28 -4.49 13.33 -18.23
C VAL A 28 -3.74 13.95 -17.07
N LEU A 29 -4.35 14.92 -16.43
CA LEU A 29 -3.74 15.67 -15.33
C LEU A 29 -4.39 15.32 -14.00
N PRO A 30 -3.62 15.36 -12.89
CA PRO A 30 -4.18 15.21 -11.55
C PRO A 30 -5.03 16.42 -11.16
N SER A 31 -6.13 16.17 -10.48
CA SER A 31 -6.89 17.19 -9.75
C SER A 31 -6.13 17.69 -8.52
N GLU A 32 -6.56 18.82 -7.92
CA GLU A 32 -5.95 19.38 -6.72
C GLU A 32 -5.95 18.37 -5.54
N ARG A 33 -7.06 17.63 -5.32
CA ARG A 33 -7.11 16.60 -4.29
C ARG A 33 -6.11 15.46 -4.53
N GLN A 34 -5.89 15.07 -5.80
CA GLN A 34 -4.90 14.05 -6.15
C GLN A 34 -3.47 14.54 -5.96
N LEU A 35 -3.18 15.83 -6.23
CA LEU A 35 -1.88 16.42 -5.92
C LEU A 35 -1.60 16.37 -4.41
N LYS A 36 -2.55 16.81 -3.58
CA LYS A 36 -2.44 16.73 -2.10
C LYS A 36 -2.25 15.30 -1.62
N TRP A 37 -2.98 14.36 -2.20
CA TRP A 37 -2.85 12.96 -1.88
C TRP A 37 -1.44 12.42 -2.20
N HIS A 38 -0.85 12.75 -3.37
CA HIS A 38 0.53 12.37 -3.69
C HIS A 38 1.54 12.92 -2.69
N GLU A 39 1.28 14.08 -2.09
CA GLU A 39 2.14 14.69 -1.07
C GLU A 39 2.05 13.99 0.29
N MET A 40 0.98 13.25 0.55
CA MET A 40 0.83 12.48 1.79
C MET A 40 1.80 11.31 1.86
N GLU A 41 1.95 10.54 0.79
CA GLU A 41 2.81 9.36 0.64
C GLU A 41 2.45 8.19 1.59
N LEU A 42 2.22 8.45 2.89
CA LEU A 42 1.99 7.44 3.94
C LEU A 42 0.74 7.75 4.76
N TYR A 43 -0.13 6.76 4.95
CA TYR A 43 -1.25 6.79 5.90
C TYR A 43 -1.63 5.39 6.37
N THR A 44 -2.51 5.28 7.35
CA THR A 44 -2.87 4.02 8.01
C THR A 44 -4.35 3.71 7.89
N LEU A 45 -4.71 2.42 7.99
CA LEU A 45 -6.07 1.90 7.96
C LEU A 45 -6.29 1.00 9.19
N ILE A 46 -7.27 1.30 10.03
CA ILE A 46 -7.46 0.64 11.34
C ILE A 46 -8.61 -0.36 11.25
N HIS A 47 -8.29 -1.67 11.35
CA HIS A 47 -9.27 -2.75 11.40
C HIS A 47 -9.57 -3.17 12.84
N PHE A 48 -10.77 -2.87 13.32
CA PHE A 48 -11.18 -3.19 14.67
C PHE A 48 -12.71 -3.30 14.77
N THR A 49 -13.25 -4.50 14.84
CA THR A 49 -14.69 -4.81 14.95
C THR A 49 -14.89 -6.05 15.83
N PRO A 50 -16.10 -6.55 16.07
CA PRO A 50 -16.32 -7.85 16.74
C PRO A 50 -15.52 -9.02 16.15
N THR A 51 -15.10 -8.93 14.88
CA THR A 51 -14.20 -9.88 14.21
C THR A 51 -12.89 -10.10 14.99
N THR A 52 -12.31 -9.04 15.56
CA THR A 52 -11.12 -9.11 16.43
C THR A 52 -11.36 -10.01 17.64
N PHE A 53 -12.53 -9.89 18.28
CA PHE A 53 -12.89 -10.65 19.48
C PHE A 53 -13.23 -12.12 19.19
N GLN A 54 -13.59 -12.43 17.93
CA GLN A 54 -13.79 -13.80 17.47
C GLN A 54 -12.50 -14.47 16.99
N ASN A 55 -11.36 -13.76 17.00
CA ASN A 55 -10.08 -14.21 16.44
C ASN A 55 -10.22 -14.69 14.99
N LYS A 56 -10.94 -13.91 14.16
CA LYS A 56 -11.19 -14.18 12.74
C LYS A 56 -10.58 -13.10 11.86
N GLU A 57 -10.28 -13.46 10.61
CA GLU A 57 -9.87 -12.47 9.61
C GLU A 57 -11.09 -11.84 8.92
N TRP A 58 -12.13 -12.61 8.70
CA TRP A 58 -13.41 -12.15 8.12
C TRP A 58 -14.58 -12.58 8.99
N GLY A 59 -15.18 -11.63 9.72
CA GLY A 59 -16.36 -11.88 10.53
C GLY A 59 -17.54 -12.30 9.66
N PHE A 60 -18.32 -13.26 10.14
CA PHE A 60 -19.49 -13.78 9.42
C PHE A 60 -20.74 -12.88 9.53
N GLY A 61 -20.69 -11.87 10.42
CA GLY A 61 -21.80 -10.98 10.72
C GLY A 61 -22.75 -11.54 11.78
N ASP A 62 -22.36 -12.61 12.48
CA ASP A 62 -23.12 -13.35 13.47
C ASP A 62 -22.71 -13.03 14.92
N ALA A 63 -21.70 -12.17 15.10
CA ALA A 63 -21.23 -11.85 16.44
C ALA A 63 -22.29 -11.09 17.24
N ASP A 64 -22.47 -11.49 18.51
CA ASP A 64 -23.27 -10.69 19.44
C ASP A 64 -22.56 -9.36 19.72
N PRO A 65 -23.21 -8.20 19.59
CA PRO A 65 -22.64 -6.91 20.00
C PRO A 65 -22.07 -6.87 21.42
N GLU A 66 -22.57 -7.68 22.32
CA GLU A 66 -22.10 -7.81 23.71
C GLU A 66 -20.62 -8.19 23.82
N ILE A 67 -20.03 -8.86 22.82
CA ILE A 67 -18.60 -9.20 22.84
C ILE A 67 -17.69 -8.00 22.58
N PHE A 68 -18.22 -6.92 21.97
CA PHE A 68 -17.44 -5.74 21.63
C PHE A 68 -17.30 -4.81 22.82
N ASN A 69 -16.28 -5.09 23.64
CA ASN A 69 -15.98 -4.29 24.85
C ASN A 69 -14.47 -4.03 25.02
N PRO A 70 -13.86 -3.17 24.22
CA PRO A 70 -12.44 -2.84 24.34
C PRO A 70 -12.19 -1.97 25.59
N THR A 71 -11.90 -2.61 26.71
CA THR A 71 -11.83 -1.99 28.06
C THR A 71 -10.71 -0.97 28.24
N LYS A 72 -9.69 -0.98 27.34
CA LYS A 72 -8.53 -0.06 27.38
C LYS A 72 -8.40 0.75 26.08
N PHE A 73 -9.48 0.86 25.29
CA PHE A 73 -9.41 1.58 24.02
C PHE A 73 -8.87 3.00 24.21
N ASP A 74 -7.81 3.28 23.46
CA ASP A 74 -7.16 4.59 23.41
C ASP A 74 -6.76 4.92 21.96
N ALA A 75 -7.59 5.71 21.29
CA ALA A 75 -7.35 6.19 19.94
C ALA A 75 -6.05 7.01 19.85
N ASN A 76 -5.64 7.70 20.92
CA ASN A 76 -4.38 8.47 20.95
C ASN A 76 -3.15 7.57 20.90
N GLN A 77 -3.15 6.40 21.56
CA GLN A 77 -2.04 5.46 21.47
C GLN A 77 -1.82 5.04 20.02
N ILE A 78 -2.92 4.76 19.29
CA ILE A 78 -2.89 4.33 17.89
C ILE A 78 -2.42 5.47 16.97
N ALA A 79 -3.00 6.68 17.13
CA ALA A 79 -2.63 7.85 16.34
C ALA A 79 -1.17 8.27 16.57
N LYS A 80 -0.69 8.25 17.82
CA LYS A 80 0.72 8.52 18.15
C LYS A 80 1.67 7.51 17.53
N ALA A 81 1.31 6.23 17.54
CA ALA A 81 2.12 5.19 16.90
C ALA A 81 2.21 5.41 15.37
N ALA A 82 1.10 5.75 14.73
CA ALA A 82 1.09 6.11 13.31
C ALA A 82 1.95 7.36 13.03
N ALA A 83 1.78 8.45 13.80
CA ALA A 83 2.58 9.67 13.65
C ALA A 83 4.09 9.40 13.87
N ALA A 84 4.45 8.61 14.87
CA ALA A 84 5.84 8.18 15.13
C ALA A 84 6.42 7.39 13.95
N GLY A 85 5.60 6.62 13.24
CA GLY A 85 5.97 5.92 12.01
C GLY A 85 6.13 6.82 10.77
N GLY A 86 5.88 8.14 10.89
CA GLY A 86 5.95 9.10 9.78
C GLY A 86 4.70 9.13 8.90
N PHE A 87 3.61 8.48 9.32
CA PHE A 87 2.34 8.51 8.61
C PHE A 87 1.67 9.88 8.77
N LYS A 88 0.93 10.30 7.75
CA LYS A 88 0.29 11.62 7.67
C LYS A 88 -1.23 11.55 7.75
N GLY A 89 -1.80 10.36 7.73
CA GLY A 89 -3.25 10.16 7.81
C GLY A 89 -3.62 8.86 8.52
N LEU A 90 -4.85 8.82 9.01
CA LEU A 90 -5.45 7.65 9.65
C LEU A 90 -6.86 7.47 9.11
N ILE A 91 -7.16 6.26 8.62
CA ILE A 91 -8.47 5.85 8.14
C ILE A 91 -9.11 4.92 9.17
N SER A 92 -10.26 5.31 9.70
CA SER A 92 -11.09 4.41 10.52
C SER A 92 -11.91 3.49 9.62
N VAL A 93 -11.77 2.18 9.79
CA VAL A 93 -12.72 1.21 9.24
C VAL A 93 -14.02 1.34 10.04
N ALA A 94 -14.86 2.30 9.65
CA ALA A 94 -16.10 2.59 10.37
C ALA A 94 -17.09 1.41 10.35
N LYS A 95 -17.11 0.65 9.27
CA LYS A 95 -17.83 -0.63 9.15
C LYS A 95 -17.06 -1.56 8.22
N HIS A 96 -16.71 -2.77 8.69
CA HIS A 96 -16.14 -3.83 7.87
C HIS A 96 -17.23 -4.77 7.32
N HIS A 97 -16.86 -5.86 6.65
CA HIS A 97 -17.78 -6.82 6.02
C HIS A 97 -18.70 -7.54 7.01
N ASP A 98 -18.34 -7.61 8.30
CA ASP A 98 -19.19 -8.15 9.35
C ASP A 98 -20.45 -7.32 9.61
N GLY A 99 -20.46 -6.05 9.13
CA GLY A 99 -21.60 -5.14 9.22
C GLY A 99 -21.66 -4.33 10.50
N PHE A 100 -20.73 -4.53 11.47
CA PHE A 100 -20.75 -3.80 12.72
C PHE A 100 -20.27 -2.35 12.54
N CYS A 101 -21.12 -1.40 12.96
CA CYS A 101 -20.84 0.04 12.83
C CYS A 101 -20.15 0.59 14.09
N LEU A 102 -18.96 1.19 13.91
CA LEU A 102 -18.18 1.79 15.01
C LEU A 102 -18.70 3.18 15.46
N TRP A 103 -19.82 3.63 14.92
CA TRP A 103 -20.51 4.86 15.29
C TRP A 103 -22.00 4.58 15.55
N PRO A 104 -22.71 5.43 16.31
CA PRO A 104 -24.14 5.24 16.60
C PRO A 104 -25.01 5.60 15.39
N THR A 105 -24.94 4.80 14.33
CA THR A 105 -25.73 4.97 13.11
C THR A 105 -27.23 4.81 13.39
N LYS A 106 -28.06 5.50 12.61
CA LYS A 106 -29.52 5.36 12.67
C LYS A 106 -30.04 4.20 11.82
N THR A 107 -29.21 3.59 10.99
CA THR A 107 -29.63 2.64 9.96
C THR A 107 -29.74 1.19 10.44
N THR A 108 -29.04 0.85 11.51
CA THR A 108 -29.02 -0.50 12.11
C THR A 108 -28.76 -0.45 13.61
N GLN A 109 -29.21 -1.48 14.32
CA GLN A 109 -28.84 -1.71 15.72
C GLN A 109 -27.51 -2.44 15.88
N TYR A 110 -26.95 -3.01 14.79
CA TYR A 110 -25.68 -3.72 14.83
C TYR A 110 -24.53 -2.71 14.82
N SER A 111 -24.29 -2.10 15.99
CA SER A 111 -23.34 -1.00 16.16
C SER A 111 -22.86 -0.88 17.61
N VAL A 112 -21.90 0.01 17.84
CA VAL A 112 -21.42 0.36 19.20
C VAL A 112 -22.53 0.75 20.16
N ALA A 113 -23.68 1.23 19.67
CA ALA A 113 -24.82 1.58 20.50
C ALA A 113 -25.49 0.36 21.17
N SER A 114 -25.28 -0.83 20.64
CA SER A 114 -25.78 -2.10 21.20
C SER A 114 -24.70 -2.90 21.93
N SER A 115 -23.49 -2.33 22.09
CA SER A 115 -22.39 -2.98 22.80
C SER A 115 -22.27 -2.43 24.23
N PRO A 116 -21.64 -3.17 25.17
CA PRO A 116 -21.37 -2.67 26.51
C PRO A 116 -20.27 -1.59 26.55
N TRP A 117 -19.52 -1.42 25.46
CA TRP A 117 -18.49 -0.41 25.38
C TRP A 117 -19.06 1.01 25.56
N ARG A 118 -18.50 1.76 26.53
CA ARG A 118 -18.98 3.11 26.90
C ARG A 118 -20.49 3.15 27.26
N ASP A 119 -21.04 2.04 27.80
CA ASP A 119 -22.47 1.90 28.10
C ASP A 119 -23.38 2.16 26.87
N GLY A 120 -22.94 1.73 25.68
CA GLY A 120 -23.65 1.96 24.41
C GLY A 120 -23.66 3.42 23.93
N LYS A 121 -22.87 4.31 24.54
CA LYS A 121 -22.82 5.76 24.21
C LYS A 121 -21.54 6.15 23.47
N GLY A 122 -20.70 5.16 23.13
CA GLY A 122 -19.44 5.39 22.44
C GLY A 122 -19.64 5.77 20.97
N ASP A 123 -18.68 6.52 20.43
CA ASP A 123 -18.51 6.81 19.01
C ASP A 123 -17.01 6.69 18.69
N MET A 124 -16.62 5.50 18.25
CA MET A 124 -15.20 5.18 18.02
C MET A 124 -14.64 5.93 16.82
N VAL A 125 -15.46 6.18 15.80
CA VAL A 125 -15.07 6.99 14.63
C VAL A 125 -14.73 8.41 15.06
N LYS A 126 -15.52 8.99 15.98
CA LYS A 126 -15.26 10.32 16.54
C LYS A 126 -13.98 10.34 17.39
N GLU A 127 -13.75 9.30 18.21
CA GLU A 127 -12.51 9.21 19.01
C GLU A 127 -11.28 9.10 18.11
N PHE A 128 -11.32 8.33 17.00
CA PHE A 128 -10.24 8.27 16.01
C PHE A 128 -10.05 9.61 15.29
N MET A 129 -11.13 10.28 14.90
CA MET A 129 -11.05 11.60 14.27
C MET A 129 -10.34 12.60 15.18
N GLN A 130 -10.76 12.70 16.45
CA GLN A 130 -10.14 13.61 17.40
C GLN A 130 -8.66 13.26 17.63
N ALA A 131 -8.35 11.99 17.87
CA ALA A 131 -6.98 11.54 18.06
C ALA A 131 -6.08 11.81 16.85
N SER A 132 -6.62 11.70 15.63
CA SER A 132 -5.90 12.06 14.40
C SER A 132 -5.51 13.53 14.40
N HIS A 133 -6.47 14.43 14.63
CA HIS A 133 -6.20 15.88 14.66
C HIS A 133 -5.22 16.26 15.78
N ASP A 134 -5.36 15.68 16.98
CA ASP A 134 -4.49 15.95 18.13
C ASP A 134 -3.03 15.52 17.87
N ASN A 135 -2.82 14.60 16.93
CA ASN A 135 -1.49 14.10 16.55
C ASN A 135 -1.04 14.58 15.16
N GLY A 136 -1.71 15.57 14.57
CA GLY A 136 -1.33 16.17 13.28
C GLY A 136 -1.54 15.26 12.07
N LEU A 137 -2.47 14.30 12.17
CA LEU A 137 -2.85 13.39 11.09
C LEU A 137 -4.13 13.88 10.41
N GLU A 138 -4.19 13.74 9.09
CA GLU A 138 -5.44 13.83 8.34
C GLU A 138 -6.34 12.64 8.69
N PHE A 139 -7.67 12.85 8.68
CA PHE A 139 -8.62 11.79 9.00
C PHE A 139 -9.39 11.32 7.78
N GLY A 140 -9.65 10.02 7.68
CA GLY A 140 -10.46 9.39 6.64
C GLY A 140 -11.34 8.28 7.19
N VAL A 141 -12.31 7.82 6.40
CA VAL A 141 -13.21 6.74 6.77
C VAL A 141 -13.32 5.68 5.67
N TYR A 142 -13.45 4.43 6.10
CA TYR A 142 -13.76 3.28 5.27
C TYR A 142 -15.18 2.80 5.59
N LEU A 143 -15.98 2.57 4.58
CA LEU A 143 -17.32 2.01 4.68
C LEU A 143 -17.47 0.79 3.75
N SER A 144 -17.54 -0.41 4.34
CA SER A 144 -17.75 -1.63 3.57
C SER A 144 -19.07 -1.60 2.80
N ALA A 145 -18.97 -1.87 1.51
CA ALA A 145 -20.14 -2.09 0.66
C ALA A 145 -20.84 -3.41 1.01
N TRP A 146 -20.08 -4.45 1.35
CA TRP A 146 -20.63 -5.72 1.80
C TRP A 146 -21.00 -5.65 3.28
N ASP A 147 -22.19 -6.20 3.61
CA ASP A 147 -22.70 -6.29 4.96
C ASP A 147 -23.27 -7.70 5.19
N ARG A 148 -22.54 -8.49 5.96
CA ARG A 148 -22.90 -9.89 6.23
C ARG A 148 -23.92 -10.06 7.35
N ASN A 149 -24.23 -8.97 8.09
CA ASN A 149 -25.24 -8.99 9.15
C ASN A 149 -26.63 -8.59 8.63
N ASP A 150 -26.70 -7.52 7.80
CA ASP A 150 -27.96 -6.87 7.45
C ASP A 150 -28.88 -7.78 6.63
N THR A 151 -30.11 -7.97 7.13
CA THR A 151 -31.15 -8.77 6.45
C THR A 151 -31.58 -8.20 5.11
N ARG A 152 -31.38 -6.89 4.89
CA ARG A 152 -31.74 -6.18 3.65
C ARG A 152 -30.66 -6.31 2.57
N TYR A 153 -29.44 -6.79 2.90
CA TYR A 153 -28.35 -6.88 1.93
C TYR A 153 -28.79 -7.59 0.64
N GLY A 154 -28.46 -7.01 -0.49
CA GLY A 154 -28.91 -7.46 -1.82
C GLY A 154 -30.25 -6.87 -2.28
N THR A 155 -30.90 -6.01 -1.48
CA THR A 155 -32.12 -5.29 -1.85
C THR A 155 -31.87 -3.79 -2.00
N LYS A 156 -32.76 -3.07 -2.70
CA LYS A 156 -32.70 -1.61 -2.80
C LYS A 156 -32.70 -0.91 -1.44
N ALA A 157 -33.43 -1.43 -0.46
CA ALA A 157 -33.48 -0.86 0.90
C ALA A 157 -32.11 -0.84 1.60
N TYR A 158 -31.24 -1.84 1.31
CA TYR A 158 -29.89 -1.80 1.84
C TYR A 158 -29.02 -0.75 1.11
N ALA A 159 -29.12 -0.65 -0.21
CA ALA A 159 -28.37 0.37 -0.95
C ALA A 159 -28.71 1.80 -0.49
N ASP A 160 -29.99 2.05 -0.13
CA ASP A 160 -30.43 3.32 0.43
C ASP A 160 -29.87 3.51 1.86
N ALA A 161 -29.88 2.48 2.72
CA ALA A 161 -29.28 2.51 4.04
C ALA A 161 -27.75 2.73 3.98
N TYR A 162 -27.06 2.12 3.02
CA TYR A 162 -25.63 2.36 2.78
C TYR A 162 -25.33 3.83 2.47
N ARG A 163 -26.15 4.47 1.63
CA ARG A 163 -26.02 5.89 1.30
C ARG A 163 -26.33 6.79 2.49
N GLU A 164 -27.25 6.38 3.37
CA GLU A 164 -27.52 7.08 4.64
C GLU A 164 -26.30 6.99 5.57
N GLN A 165 -25.72 5.79 5.76
CA GLN A 165 -24.46 5.60 6.50
C GLN A 165 -23.34 6.46 5.93
N LEU A 166 -23.19 6.48 4.61
CA LEU A 166 -22.18 7.32 3.95
C LEU A 166 -22.44 8.80 4.22
N THR A 167 -23.69 9.23 4.19
CA THR A 167 -24.06 10.63 4.47
C THR A 167 -23.75 11.01 5.93
N GLU A 168 -24.04 10.12 6.89
CA GLU A 168 -23.68 10.31 8.29
C GLU A 168 -22.17 10.51 8.45
N LEU A 169 -21.36 9.62 7.84
CA LEU A 169 -19.90 9.67 7.91
C LEU A 169 -19.32 10.91 7.22
N MET A 170 -19.86 11.32 6.08
CA MET A 170 -19.39 12.52 5.36
C MET A 170 -19.79 13.84 6.04
N THR A 171 -20.73 13.81 7.00
CA THR A 171 -21.27 15.03 7.63
C THR A 171 -20.74 15.24 9.06
N ASN A 172 -20.55 14.16 9.84
CA ASN A 172 -20.42 14.26 11.28
C ASN A 172 -18.96 14.31 11.80
N TYR A 173 -17.96 14.04 10.95
CA TYR A 173 -16.56 13.81 11.37
C TYR A 173 -15.56 14.81 10.78
N GLY A 174 -16.01 16.05 10.54
CA GLY A 174 -15.14 17.14 10.06
C GLY A 174 -14.67 16.94 8.63
N THR A 175 -13.49 17.48 8.33
CA THR A 175 -12.88 17.36 7.00
C THR A 175 -12.22 15.99 6.87
N LEU A 176 -12.51 15.31 5.76
CA LEU A 176 -11.95 13.99 5.44
C LEU A 176 -11.00 14.08 4.25
N PHE A 177 -9.84 13.41 4.35
CA PHE A 177 -8.94 13.30 3.20
C PHE A 177 -9.36 12.17 2.25
N THR A 178 -10.11 11.17 2.73
CA THR A 178 -10.57 10.04 1.91
C THR A 178 -11.89 9.44 2.40
N SER A 179 -12.68 8.96 1.43
CA SER A 179 -13.79 8.02 1.59
C SER A 179 -13.42 6.73 0.88
N TRP A 180 -13.27 5.65 1.63
CA TRP A 180 -12.72 4.38 1.18
C TRP A 180 -13.83 3.33 1.02
N HIS A 181 -13.97 2.79 -0.19
CA HIS A 181 -15.01 1.82 -0.55
C HIS A 181 -14.38 0.52 -1.03
N ASP A 182 -14.62 -0.57 -0.29
CA ASP A 182 -14.06 -1.87 -0.63
C ASP A 182 -14.69 -2.48 -1.88
N GLY A 183 -13.88 -3.16 -2.70
CA GLY A 183 -14.35 -3.92 -3.85
C GLY A 183 -15.01 -5.26 -3.48
N ALA A 184 -14.82 -5.78 -2.26
CA ALA A 184 -15.51 -6.98 -1.79
C ALA A 184 -16.98 -6.67 -1.52
N ASN A 185 -17.87 -7.31 -2.27
CA ASN A 185 -19.30 -7.09 -2.17
C ASN A 185 -20.09 -8.33 -2.58
N GLY A 186 -20.46 -9.15 -1.61
CA GLY A 186 -21.28 -10.35 -1.79
C GLY A 186 -20.54 -11.65 -1.54
N GLY A 187 -21.25 -12.57 -0.96
CA GLY A 187 -20.80 -13.88 -0.54
C GLY A 187 -21.70 -14.47 0.53
N ASP A 188 -21.18 -15.44 1.26
CA ASP A 188 -21.81 -16.04 2.42
C ASP A 188 -21.88 -15.06 3.60
N GLY A 189 -22.89 -15.16 4.42
CA GLY A 189 -23.08 -14.31 5.58
C GLY A 189 -24.23 -14.74 6.46
N TYR A 190 -24.30 -14.15 7.64
CA TYR A 190 -25.35 -14.39 8.63
C TYR A 190 -26.73 -13.92 8.14
N TYR A 191 -26.79 -12.68 7.60
CA TYR A 191 -28.01 -12.07 7.06
C TYR A 191 -29.25 -12.24 7.94
N GLY A 192 -29.09 -11.95 9.25
CA GLY A 192 -30.17 -12.08 10.23
C GLY A 192 -30.59 -13.51 10.54
N GLY A 193 -29.65 -14.45 10.51
CA GLY A 193 -29.89 -15.89 10.81
C GLY A 193 -30.22 -16.77 9.62
N LYS A 194 -30.25 -16.20 8.39
CA LYS A 194 -30.52 -17.01 7.18
C LYS A 194 -29.32 -17.87 6.77
N ASN A 195 -28.09 -17.46 7.12
CA ASN A 195 -26.85 -18.20 6.85
C ASN A 195 -26.75 -18.67 5.39
N GLU A 196 -26.89 -17.73 4.48
CA GLU A 196 -26.96 -17.99 3.04
C GLU A 196 -25.86 -17.22 2.27
N LYS A 197 -25.75 -17.51 0.98
CA LYS A 197 -24.91 -16.73 0.06
C LYS A 197 -25.77 -15.72 -0.69
N ARG A 198 -25.36 -14.44 -0.68
CA ARG A 198 -25.98 -13.37 -1.45
C ARG A 198 -25.01 -12.78 -2.44
N THR A 199 -25.52 -12.51 -3.64
CA THR A 199 -24.80 -11.83 -4.71
C THR A 199 -25.61 -10.63 -5.19
N ILE A 200 -24.92 -9.61 -5.68
CA ILE A 200 -25.53 -8.41 -6.24
C ILE A 200 -25.05 -8.22 -7.68
N ASP A 201 -25.82 -7.52 -8.50
CA ASP A 201 -25.27 -6.96 -9.73
C ASP A 201 -24.42 -5.74 -9.38
N ARG A 202 -23.11 -5.93 -9.33
CA ARG A 202 -22.15 -4.91 -8.91
C ARG A 202 -22.23 -3.64 -9.74
N THR A 203 -22.62 -3.77 -11.02
CA THR A 203 -22.65 -2.65 -11.96
C THR A 203 -23.82 -1.70 -11.75
N THR A 204 -24.91 -2.18 -11.15
CA THR A 204 -26.15 -1.39 -11.00
C THR A 204 -26.59 -1.20 -9.56
N TYR A 205 -26.20 -2.08 -8.65
CA TYR A 205 -26.77 -2.13 -7.30
C TYR A 205 -26.51 -0.85 -6.49
N TYR A 206 -25.28 -0.37 -6.46
CA TYR A 206 -24.93 0.84 -5.70
C TYR A 206 -25.07 2.14 -6.48
N GLU A 207 -25.24 2.06 -7.80
CA GLU A 207 -25.30 3.25 -8.68
C GLU A 207 -24.17 4.24 -8.32
N TRP A 208 -22.90 3.71 -8.30
CA TRP A 208 -21.73 4.38 -7.77
C TRP A 208 -21.54 5.79 -8.30
N HIS A 209 -21.58 5.95 -9.63
CA HIS A 209 -21.36 7.23 -10.30
C HIS A 209 -22.56 8.17 -10.19
N GLU A 210 -23.77 7.62 -10.23
CA GLU A 210 -25.01 8.39 -10.31
C GLU A 210 -25.54 8.84 -8.94
N LYS A 211 -25.34 8.01 -7.89
CA LYS A 211 -25.96 8.26 -6.58
C LYS A 211 -24.99 8.20 -5.42
N THR A 212 -24.06 7.26 -5.38
CA THR A 212 -23.29 7.00 -4.17
C THR A 212 -22.09 7.96 -4.06
N TRP A 213 -21.20 8.03 -5.05
CA TRP A 213 -20.04 8.93 -5.01
C TRP A 213 -20.40 10.42 -5.08
N PRO A 214 -21.51 10.85 -5.72
CA PRO A 214 -21.98 12.24 -5.61
C PRO A 214 -22.23 12.74 -4.18
N ILE A 215 -22.55 11.86 -3.23
CA ILE A 215 -22.66 12.20 -1.81
C ILE A 215 -21.30 12.69 -1.27
N VAL A 216 -20.24 11.93 -1.55
CA VAL A 216 -18.88 12.32 -1.14
C VAL A 216 -18.46 13.61 -1.82
N ARG A 217 -18.66 13.74 -3.12
CA ARG A 217 -18.29 14.95 -3.87
C ARG A 217 -18.98 16.21 -3.37
N LYS A 218 -20.25 16.09 -2.96
CA LYS A 218 -21.04 17.21 -2.45
C LYS A 218 -20.61 17.61 -1.04
N LEU A 219 -20.38 16.64 -0.16
CA LEU A 219 -20.16 16.89 1.27
C LEU A 219 -18.68 17.06 1.61
N GLN A 220 -17.79 16.38 0.87
CA GLN A 220 -16.34 16.36 1.07
C GLN A 220 -15.62 16.52 -0.29
N PRO A 221 -15.67 17.71 -0.93
CA PRO A 221 -15.19 17.88 -2.32
C PRO A 221 -13.69 17.62 -2.49
N MET A 222 -12.91 17.76 -1.43
CA MET A 222 -11.47 17.51 -1.44
C MET A 222 -11.08 16.09 -1.00
N ALA A 223 -12.03 15.28 -0.52
CA ALA A 223 -11.76 13.89 -0.18
C ALA A 223 -11.50 13.06 -1.44
N MET A 224 -10.45 12.24 -1.38
CA MET A 224 -10.22 11.19 -2.35
C MET A 224 -11.28 10.09 -2.21
N ILE A 225 -11.76 9.57 -3.32
CA ILE A 225 -12.60 8.37 -3.31
C ILE A 225 -11.73 7.20 -3.75
N PHE A 226 -11.55 6.25 -2.84
CA PHE A 226 -10.90 4.97 -3.14
C PHE A 226 -11.93 3.91 -3.51
N SER A 227 -11.60 3.13 -4.50
CA SER A 227 -12.05 1.76 -4.66
C SER A 227 -11.00 0.97 -5.45
N ASP A 228 -11.22 -0.33 -5.66
CA ASP A 228 -10.31 -1.15 -6.47
C ASP A 228 -10.15 -0.63 -7.92
N VAL A 229 -11.04 0.25 -8.39
CA VAL A 229 -11.05 0.78 -9.75
C VAL A 229 -11.00 2.32 -9.82
N GLY A 230 -10.95 3.01 -8.71
CA GLY A 230 -11.04 4.49 -8.66
C GLY A 230 -12.34 4.98 -8.03
N PRO A 231 -12.81 6.20 -8.30
CA PRO A 231 -12.46 7.12 -9.39
C PRO A 231 -11.24 8.02 -9.17
N ASP A 232 -10.74 8.18 -7.91
CA ASP A 232 -9.62 9.09 -7.68
C ASP A 232 -8.29 8.36 -7.47
N MET A 233 -8.31 7.20 -6.87
CA MET A 233 -7.18 6.31 -6.65
C MET A 233 -7.64 4.87 -6.70
N ARG A 234 -6.78 3.96 -7.10
CA ARG A 234 -7.08 2.54 -7.29
C ARG A 234 -6.32 1.66 -6.31
N TRP A 235 -6.87 0.50 -6.02
CA TRP A 235 -6.10 -0.57 -5.42
C TRP A 235 -4.94 -1.00 -6.32
N VAL A 236 -3.79 -1.28 -5.73
CA VAL A 236 -2.58 -1.72 -6.48
C VAL A 236 -2.69 -3.16 -7.02
N GLY A 237 -3.78 -3.88 -6.72
CA GLY A 237 -4.02 -5.24 -7.19
C GLY A 237 -3.31 -6.35 -6.38
N ASN A 238 -2.77 -6.01 -5.21
CA ASN A 238 -2.20 -6.97 -4.25
C ASN A 238 -2.12 -6.32 -2.87
N GLU A 239 -2.06 -7.16 -1.82
CA GLU A 239 -1.93 -6.72 -0.44
C GLU A 239 -0.51 -6.93 0.13
N LYS A 240 0.47 -7.08 -0.73
CA LYS A 240 1.90 -6.99 -0.39
C LYS A 240 2.37 -5.53 -0.31
N GLY A 241 1.55 -4.59 -0.83
CA GLY A 241 1.85 -3.19 -0.92
C GLY A 241 2.86 -2.84 -2.02
N PHE A 242 2.92 -3.60 -3.11
CA PHE A 242 3.92 -3.44 -4.17
C PHE A 242 3.30 -2.94 -5.47
N ALA A 243 3.66 -1.75 -5.90
CA ALA A 243 3.44 -1.31 -7.27
C ALA A 243 4.43 -2.03 -8.22
N ALA A 244 4.06 -2.16 -9.49
CA ALA A 244 4.95 -2.69 -10.51
C ALA A 244 6.21 -1.84 -10.67
N GLU A 245 7.27 -2.40 -11.23
CA GLU A 245 8.51 -1.67 -11.49
C GLU A 245 8.25 -0.49 -12.45
N THR A 246 7.46 -0.70 -13.48
CA THR A 246 6.89 0.37 -14.31
C THR A 246 5.48 0.66 -13.81
N SER A 247 5.26 1.84 -13.22
CA SER A 247 3.98 2.22 -12.62
C SER A 247 3.56 3.62 -13.07
N TRP A 248 2.37 3.70 -13.68
CA TRP A 248 1.76 4.93 -14.16
C TRP A 248 0.63 5.38 -13.25
N ALA A 249 0.52 6.66 -13.02
CA ALA A 249 -0.61 7.23 -12.29
C ALA A 249 -1.89 7.23 -13.13
N THR A 250 -1.79 7.08 -14.44
CA THR A 250 -2.93 6.98 -15.35
C THR A 250 -3.42 5.54 -15.49
N LEU A 251 -4.73 5.38 -15.69
CA LEU A 251 -5.41 4.09 -15.85
C LEU A 251 -6.62 4.23 -16.78
N THR A 252 -6.86 3.24 -17.63
CA THR A 252 -8.15 2.98 -18.27
C THR A 252 -8.79 1.78 -17.56
N PRO A 253 -9.77 2.00 -16.66
CA PRO A 253 -10.42 0.93 -15.93
C PRO A 253 -11.09 -0.08 -16.86
N LYS A 254 -10.88 -1.37 -16.59
CA LYS A 254 -11.47 -2.47 -17.37
C LYS A 254 -12.32 -3.34 -16.45
N SER A 255 -13.53 -3.70 -16.92
CA SER A 255 -14.35 -4.70 -16.25
C SER A 255 -13.80 -6.10 -16.53
N LYS A 256 -13.87 -7.00 -15.55
CA LYS A 256 -13.61 -8.43 -15.76
C LYS A 256 -14.69 -9.11 -16.60
N THR A 257 -15.87 -8.50 -16.70
CA THR A 257 -16.97 -8.97 -17.55
C THR A 257 -17.04 -8.13 -18.81
N PRO A 258 -16.79 -8.68 -20.01
CA PRO A 258 -16.86 -7.93 -21.26
C PRO A 258 -18.20 -7.20 -21.43
N GLY A 259 -18.13 -5.93 -21.86
CA GLY A 259 -19.30 -5.08 -22.11
C GLY A 259 -19.97 -4.48 -20.87
N LYS A 260 -19.48 -4.77 -19.66
CA LYS A 260 -19.93 -4.11 -18.43
C LYS A 260 -18.99 -2.97 -18.03
N PRO A 261 -19.48 -1.95 -17.30
CA PRO A 261 -18.62 -0.91 -16.74
C PRO A 261 -17.72 -1.48 -15.62
N ALA A 262 -16.51 -0.94 -15.51
CA ALA A 262 -15.65 -1.20 -14.37
C ALA A 262 -16.14 -0.40 -13.16
N VAL A 263 -16.47 -1.10 -12.08
CA VAL A 263 -16.97 -0.55 -10.81
C VAL A 263 -16.42 -1.39 -9.66
N PRO A 264 -16.53 -0.94 -8.39
CA PRO A 264 -16.04 -1.69 -7.24
C PRO A 264 -16.47 -3.16 -7.24
N GLY A 265 -15.48 -4.07 -7.20
CA GLY A 265 -15.67 -5.52 -7.28
C GLY A 265 -15.88 -6.11 -8.67
N GLU A 266 -15.98 -5.26 -9.72
CA GLU A 266 -16.12 -5.65 -11.13
C GLU A 266 -14.98 -5.04 -11.96
N VAL A 267 -13.73 -5.33 -11.61
CA VAL A 267 -12.52 -4.82 -12.25
C VAL A 267 -11.60 -5.95 -12.67
N ASP A 268 -11.00 -5.82 -13.86
CA ASP A 268 -9.85 -6.62 -14.27
C ASP A 268 -8.61 -6.07 -13.55
N ASP A 269 -8.03 -6.86 -12.67
CA ASP A 269 -6.90 -6.48 -11.82
C ASP A 269 -5.53 -6.59 -12.50
N SER A 270 -5.49 -7.01 -13.75
CA SER A 270 -4.24 -7.31 -14.48
C SER A 270 -3.32 -6.09 -14.64
N ASN A 271 -3.88 -4.88 -14.83
CA ASN A 271 -3.14 -3.63 -15.01
C ASN A 271 -3.13 -2.72 -13.77
N LEU A 272 -3.77 -3.10 -12.67
CA LEU A 272 -3.80 -2.29 -11.45
C LEU A 272 -2.39 -2.01 -10.86
N PRO A 273 -1.44 -2.98 -10.84
CA PRO A 273 -0.11 -2.72 -10.31
C PRO A 273 0.71 -1.75 -11.15
N SER A 274 0.52 -1.75 -12.48
CA SER A 274 1.30 -0.95 -13.44
C SER A 274 0.61 0.35 -13.87
N GLY A 275 -0.71 0.42 -13.79
CA GLY A 275 -1.45 1.44 -14.54
C GLY A 275 -1.24 1.32 -16.06
N ASP A 276 -1.68 2.32 -16.79
CA ASP A 276 -1.57 2.40 -18.26
C ASP A 276 -0.82 3.68 -18.65
N ARG A 277 0.21 3.55 -19.53
CA ARG A 277 1.02 4.69 -20.00
C ARG A 277 0.19 5.86 -20.55
N ASN A 278 -0.91 5.55 -21.22
CA ASN A 278 -1.83 6.51 -21.84
C ASN A 278 -3.25 6.26 -21.34
N GLY A 279 -3.41 6.00 -20.03
CA GLY A 279 -4.72 5.78 -19.43
C GLY A 279 -5.64 7.00 -19.53
N GLU A 280 -6.93 6.77 -19.61
CA GLU A 280 -7.95 7.82 -19.80
C GLU A 280 -8.16 8.69 -18.56
N PHE A 281 -7.78 8.19 -17.37
CA PHE A 281 -8.00 8.89 -16.10
C PHE A 281 -6.73 8.92 -15.25
N TRP A 282 -6.58 9.96 -14.43
CA TRP A 282 -5.56 10.00 -13.38
C TRP A 282 -6.07 9.24 -12.16
N ILE A 283 -5.66 8.00 -12.02
CA ILE A 283 -6.08 7.08 -10.94
C ILE A 283 -4.83 6.38 -10.39
N PRO A 284 -4.02 7.08 -9.57
CA PRO A 284 -2.77 6.53 -9.03
C PRO A 284 -3.03 5.35 -8.10
N ALA A 285 -2.01 4.51 -7.90
CA ALA A 285 -2.11 3.32 -7.07
C ALA A 285 -2.00 3.64 -5.58
N GLU A 286 -2.95 3.17 -4.80
CA GLU A 286 -2.79 2.96 -3.36
C GLU A 286 -2.27 1.55 -3.13
N CYS A 287 -1.19 1.47 -2.33
CA CYS A 287 -0.51 0.22 -1.97
C CYS A 287 -0.88 -0.12 -0.53
N ASP A 288 -2.03 -0.73 -0.35
CA ASP A 288 -2.51 -1.18 0.94
C ASP A 288 -1.85 -2.50 1.34
N VAL A 289 -1.44 -2.58 2.59
CA VAL A 289 -0.72 -3.72 3.14
C VAL A 289 -0.93 -3.80 4.65
N PRO A 290 -1.26 -4.97 5.22
CA PRO A 290 -1.35 -5.10 6.67
C PRO A 290 0.05 -5.09 7.31
N GLN A 291 0.20 -4.49 8.49
CA GLN A 291 1.42 -4.56 9.29
C GLN A 291 1.70 -5.99 9.77
N ARG A 292 0.65 -6.77 9.97
CA ARG A 292 0.66 -8.19 10.36
C ARG A 292 0.43 -9.08 9.13
N PRO A 293 0.37 -10.41 9.24
CA PRO A 293 0.00 -11.29 8.13
C PRO A 293 -1.39 -11.00 7.57
N GLY A 294 -2.36 -10.67 8.44
CA GLY A 294 -3.74 -10.30 8.10
C GLY A 294 -4.10 -8.89 8.52
N TRP A 295 -5.36 -8.49 8.27
CA TRP A 295 -5.89 -7.17 8.56
C TRP A 295 -6.36 -7.01 10.00
N PHE A 296 -6.86 -8.10 10.60
CA PHE A 296 -7.28 -8.14 12.01
C PHE A 296 -6.18 -8.69 12.91
N TYR A 297 -6.32 -8.40 14.21
CA TYR A 297 -5.40 -8.88 15.23
C TYR A 297 -5.63 -10.38 15.50
N HIS A 298 -4.51 -11.12 15.56
CA HIS A 298 -4.43 -12.48 16.03
C HIS A 298 -3.25 -12.60 16.99
N GLU A 299 -3.47 -13.19 18.16
CA GLU A 299 -2.45 -13.26 19.22
C GLU A 299 -1.21 -14.06 18.79
N ASP A 300 -1.40 -15.15 18.05
CA ASP A 300 -0.33 -15.99 17.50
C ASP A 300 0.53 -15.27 16.44
N GLN A 301 0.15 -14.05 16.05
CA GLN A 301 0.87 -13.23 15.06
C GLN A 301 1.70 -12.10 15.70
N ASN A 302 1.81 -12.01 17.01
CA ASN A 302 2.58 -10.94 17.67
C ASN A 302 4.07 -10.93 17.27
N GLU A 303 4.62 -12.09 16.93
CA GLU A 303 5.99 -12.24 16.44
C GLU A 303 6.13 -12.10 14.92
N LYS A 304 5.01 -11.92 14.19
CA LYS A 304 4.95 -11.84 12.72
C LYS A 304 4.71 -10.41 12.23
N VAL A 305 4.76 -9.44 13.12
CA VAL A 305 4.70 -8.01 12.78
C VAL A 305 5.85 -7.67 11.84
N LYS A 306 5.57 -6.95 10.76
CA LYS A 306 6.62 -6.52 9.81
C LYS A 306 7.67 -5.67 10.52
N THR A 307 8.94 -6.01 10.32
CA THR A 307 10.07 -5.26 10.85
C THR A 307 10.22 -3.90 10.15
N PRO A 308 10.91 -2.93 10.75
CA PRO A 308 11.20 -1.64 10.11
C PRO A 308 11.87 -1.77 8.74
N ASN A 309 12.75 -2.76 8.55
CA ASN A 309 13.37 -3.01 7.24
C ASN A 309 12.38 -3.54 6.20
N GLN A 310 11.45 -4.41 6.60
CA GLN A 310 10.37 -4.87 5.71
C GLN A 310 9.42 -3.73 5.34
N LEU A 311 9.06 -2.87 6.29
CA LEU A 311 8.26 -1.67 6.03
C LEU A 311 8.98 -0.69 5.10
N PHE A 312 10.30 -0.53 5.26
CA PHE A 312 11.11 0.30 4.37
C PHE A 312 11.20 -0.27 2.95
N GLU A 313 11.31 -1.59 2.80
CA GLU A 313 11.24 -2.25 1.49
C GLU A 313 9.88 -2.00 0.80
N ILE A 314 8.78 -2.08 1.57
CA ILE A 314 7.44 -1.74 1.06
C ILE A 314 7.38 -0.27 0.65
N TYR A 315 7.93 0.64 1.44
CA TYR A 315 8.03 2.07 1.10
C TYR A 315 8.74 2.29 -0.25
N LEU A 316 9.87 1.62 -0.47
CA LEU A 316 10.60 1.70 -1.75
C LEU A 316 9.78 1.14 -2.93
N LYS A 317 8.94 0.14 -2.69
CA LYS A 317 8.13 -0.53 -3.73
C LYS A 317 6.72 0.05 -3.90
N SER A 318 6.31 0.96 -3.04
CA SER A 318 5.04 1.71 -3.10
C SER A 318 5.30 3.18 -3.45
N VAL A 319 5.69 3.98 -2.47
CA VAL A 319 5.99 5.41 -2.62
C VAL A 319 7.14 5.62 -3.61
N GLY A 320 8.19 4.80 -3.51
CA GLY A 320 9.31 4.84 -4.44
C GLY A 320 8.97 4.45 -5.88
N ARG A 321 7.73 4.10 -6.17
CA ARG A 321 7.18 3.79 -7.51
C ARG A 321 5.96 4.64 -7.85
N GLY A 322 5.80 5.79 -7.18
CA GLY A 322 4.78 6.78 -7.47
C GLY A 322 3.39 6.51 -6.90
N GLY A 323 3.22 5.45 -6.10
CA GLY A 323 1.99 5.19 -5.32
C GLY A 323 2.07 5.77 -3.92
N ASN A 324 1.02 5.58 -3.11
CA ASN A 324 1.05 5.85 -1.68
C ASN A 324 0.92 4.53 -0.91
N MET A 325 1.53 4.47 0.27
CA MET A 325 1.45 3.30 1.16
C MET A 325 0.35 3.50 2.19
N ASN A 326 -0.62 2.58 2.23
CA ASN A 326 -1.67 2.50 3.23
C ASN A 326 -1.42 1.28 4.13
N LEU A 327 -0.97 1.50 5.38
CA LEU A 327 -0.60 0.43 6.29
C LEU A 327 -1.76 0.07 7.22
N GLY A 328 -2.23 -1.18 7.15
CA GLY A 328 -3.26 -1.72 8.04
C GLY A 328 -2.71 -1.96 9.44
N LEU A 329 -3.33 -1.35 10.45
CA LEU A 329 -3.05 -1.55 11.86
C LEU A 329 -4.22 -2.27 12.53
N ALA A 330 -3.90 -3.23 13.40
CA ALA A 330 -4.88 -4.13 14.00
C ALA A 330 -4.80 -4.07 15.54
N PRO A 331 -5.67 -3.31 16.22
CA PRO A 331 -5.72 -3.28 17.68
C PRO A 331 -6.09 -4.65 18.28
N MET A 332 -5.51 -4.95 19.45
CA MET A 332 -5.86 -6.09 20.30
C MET A 332 -7.32 -5.98 20.80
N PRO A 333 -7.94 -7.05 21.30
CA PRO A 333 -9.29 -7.01 21.86
C PRO A 333 -9.48 -5.97 22.98
N ASN A 334 -8.41 -5.60 23.69
CA ASN A 334 -8.48 -4.55 24.72
C ASN A 334 -8.54 -3.13 24.13
N GLY A 335 -8.31 -2.94 22.80
CA GLY A 335 -8.39 -1.68 22.09
C GLY A 335 -7.07 -0.92 21.93
N LEU A 336 -5.92 -1.50 22.28
CA LEU A 336 -4.59 -0.94 22.06
C LEU A 336 -3.84 -1.69 20.97
N LEU A 337 -2.92 -1.02 20.29
CA LEU A 337 -1.91 -1.73 19.49
C LEU A 337 -0.97 -2.51 20.40
N HIS A 338 -0.53 -3.68 19.96
CA HIS A 338 0.47 -4.46 20.65
C HIS A 338 1.84 -3.76 20.61
N ASP A 339 2.67 -3.96 21.64
CA ASP A 339 3.97 -3.29 21.76
C ASP A 339 4.89 -3.51 20.55
N ASN A 340 4.84 -4.68 19.92
CA ASN A 340 5.64 -4.97 18.73
C ASN A 340 5.22 -4.11 17.54
N ASP A 341 3.91 -3.86 17.35
CA ASP A 341 3.40 -2.96 16.30
C ASP A 341 3.92 -1.54 16.54
N VAL A 342 3.78 -1.04 17.77
CA VAL A 342 4.22 0.31 18.15
C VAL A 342 5.73 0.48 17.99
N LYS A 343 6.54 -0.48 18.48
CA LYS A 343 8.00 -0.44 18.35
C LYS A 343 8.45 -0.47 16.90
N SER A 344 7.85 -1.34 16.08
CA SER A 344 8.17 -1.42 14.65
C SER A 344 7.88 -0.11 13.92
N LEU A 345 6.72 0.52 14.19
CA LEU A 345 6.36 1.81 13.60
C LEU A 345 7.34 2.92 14.01
N ALA A 346 7.66 3.02 15.30
CA ALA A 346 8.57 4.05 15.77
C ALA A 346 9.96 3.96 15.11
N VAL A 347 10.54 2.75 15.08
CA VAL A 347 11.86 2.54 14.43
C VAL A 347 11.79 2.70 12.91
N PHE A 348 10.67 2.37 12.27
CA PHE A 348 10.46 2.65 10.85
C PHE A 348 10.47 4.15 10.57
N GLY A 349 9.77 4.95 11.37
CA GLY A 349 9.78 6.41 11.26
C GLY A 349 11.18 7.01 11.48
N GLU A 350 11.93 6.52 12.48
CA GLU A 350 13.32 6.90 12.70
C GLU A 350 14.20 6.57 11.48
N LYS A 351 14.05 5.37 10.90
CA LYS A 351 14.78 4.95 9.70
C LYS A 351 14.45 5.82 8.50
N LEU A 352 13.17 6.16 8.27
CA LEU A 352 12.76 7.08 7.21
C LEU A 352 13.41 8.45 7.41
N LYS A 353 13.30 9.01 8.62
CA LYS A 353 13.90 10.30 8.95
C LYS A 353 15.41 10.28 8.76
N ALA A 354 16.11 9.29 9.29
CA ALA A 354 17.57 9.18 9.18
C ALA A 354 18.03 8.99 7.73
N THR A 355 17.25 8.30 6.89
CA THR A 355 17.58 8.11 5.47
C THR A 355 17.37 9.37 4.64
N PHE A 356 16.25 10.10 4.85
CA PHE A 356 15.83 11.17 3.93
C PHE A 356 16.04 12.59 4.46
N SER A 357 16.53 12.77 5.70
CA SER A 357 16.76 14.11 6.26
C SER A 357 17.90 14.87 5.57
N ASP A 358 18.86 14.16 5.01
CA ASP A 358 20.09 14.76 4.48
C ASP A 358 20.24 14.43 2.98
N ASN A 359 19.90 15.41 2.13
CA ASN A 359 20.08 15.26 0.69
C ASN A 359 21.53 15.46 0.31
N LEU A 360 22.24 14.38 0.00
CA LEU A 360 23.66 14.38 -0.38
C LEU A 360 23.94 15.11 -1.71
N ALA A 361 22.90 15.43 -2.50
CA ALA A 361 23.00 16.29 -3.68
C ALA A 361 22.77 17.78 -3.36
N ALA A 362 22.60 18.16 -2.08
CA ALA A 362 22.46 19.57 -1.71
C ALA A 362 23.71 20.38 -2.12
N GLY A 363 23.49 21.56 -2.72
CA GLY A 363 24.58 22.40 -3.24
C GLY A 363 25.23 21.91 -4.53
N ALA A 364 24.70 20.86 -5.16
CA ALA A 364 25.14 20.41 -6.47
C ALA A 364 24.86 21.47 -7.55
N THR A 365 25.67 21.43 -8.60
CA THR A 365 25.46 22.21 -9.83
C THR A 365 25.15 21.26 -10.96
N ALA A 366 24.33 21.70 -11.92
CA ALA A 366 24.03 20.89 -13.07
C ALA A 366 24.08 21.69 -14.37
N LYS A 367 24.30 20.97 -15.48
CA LYS A 367 24.28 21.51 -16.82
C LYS A 367 23.54 20.55 -17.75
N ALA A 368 22.44 21.01 -18.30
CA ALA A 368 21.69 20.27 -19.31
C ALA A 368 22.24 20.48 -20.72
N SER A 369 22.03 19.51 -21.60
CA SER A 369 22.34 19.62 -23.02
C SER A 369 21.43 20.62 -23.76
N ASN A 370 20.27 20.93 -23.21
CA ASN A 370 19.33 21.94 -23.67
C ASN A 370 18.53 22.50 -22.50
N LEU A 371 18.32 23.80 -22.50
CA LEU A 371 17.52 24.51 -21.50
C LEU A 371 16.42 25.29 -22.23
N ARG A 372 15.17 25.07 -21.81
CA ARG A 372 13.99 25.69 -22.41
C ARG A 372 14.13 27.22 -22.49
N GLU A 373 14.12 27.75 -23.74
CA GLU A 373 14.23 29.19 -24.03
C GLU A 373 15.43 29.87 -23.33
N ASN A 374 16.45 29.12 -22.90
CA ASN A 374 17.55 29.59 -22.04
C ASN A 374 17.05 30.33 -20.77
N SER A 375 15.88 29.95 -20.27
CA SER A 375 15.19 30.65 -19.19
C SER A 375 15.59 30.15 -17.81
N ALA A 376 15.93 31.05 -16.91
CA ALA A 376 16.20 30.76 -15.51
C ALA A 376 14.98 30.14 -14.76
N LYS A 377 13.78 30.31 -15.30
CA LYS A 377 12.55 29.70 -14.75
C LYS A 377 12.58 28.17 -14.84
N PHE A 378 13.19 27.60 -15.88
CA PHE A 378 13.24 26.17 -16.14
C PHE A 378 14.65 25.58 -15.97
N ALA A 379 15.51 26.29 -15.21
CA ALA A 379 16.91 25.93 -15.09
C ALA A 379 17.14 24.72 -14.19
N GLU A 380 18.27 24.05 -14.38
CA GLU A 380 18.71 22.85 -13.68
C GLU A 380 18.82 23.04 -12.15
N LYS A 381 18.99 24.29 -11.67
CA LYS A 381 18.99 24.60 -10.23
C LYS A 381 17.70 24.18 -9.52
N ASN A 382 16.58 24.15 -10.25
CA ASN A 382 15.28 23.73 -9.73
C ASN A 382 15.26 22.24 -9.32
N LEU A 383 16.24 21.46 -9.73
CA LEU A 383 16.39 20.05 -9.28
C LEU A 383 16.82 19.93 -7.82
N PHE A 384 17.32 21.02 -7.21
CA PHE A 384 17.95 21.00 -5.89
C PHE A 384 17.32 21.98 -4.89
N ASP A 385 16.23 22.68 -5.26
CA ASP A 385 15.61 23.74 -4.45
C ASP A 385 14.58 23.23 -3.44
N ASN A 386 14.30 21.93 -3.45
CA ASN A 386 13.33 21.26 -2.58
C ASN A 386 11.86 21.66 -2.83
N ASP A 387 11.57 22.39 -3.90
CA ASP A 387 10.21 22.68 -4.35
C ASP A 387 9.73 21.57 -5.30
N ARG A 388 8.67 20.85 -4.92
CA ARG A 388 8.12 19.72 -5.69
C ARG A 388 7.60 20.12 -7.08
N TYR A 389 7.35 21.42 -7.30
CA TYR A 389 6.68 21.93 -8.51
C TYR A 389 7.50 22.93 -9.31
N SER A 390 8.63 23.41 -8.82
CA SER A 390 9.66 23.99 -9.68
C SER A 390 10.30 22.87 -10.51
N TYR A 391 10.81 23.14 -11.70
CA TYR A 391 11.30 22.06 -12.56
C TYR A 391 12.31 22.55 -13.61
N TYR A 392 13.17 21.64 -14.01
CA TYR A 392 13.92 21.74 -15.25
C TYR A 392 13.04 21.33 -16.43
N ALA A 393 13.15 22.04 -17.56
CA ALA A 393 12.53 21.63 -18.83
C ALA A 393 13.43 21.90 -20.02
N SER A 394 13.37 21.04 -21.05
CA SER A 394 13.95 21.27 -22.37
C SER A 394 12.96 21.98 -23.31
N ASP A 395 13.45 22.44 -24.47
CA ASP A 395 12.61 22.91 -25.57
C ASP A 395 11.71 21.77 -26.09
N ASP A 396 10.57 22.12 -26.70
CA ASP A 396 9.54 21.14 -27.11
C ASP A 396 10.03 20.07 -28.10
N ASN A 397 11.04 20.39 -28.90
CA ASN A 397 11.64 19.47 -29.87
C ASN A 397 12.81 18.63 -29.30
N VAL A 398 13.20 18.83 -28.04
CA VAL A 398 14.30 18.11 -27.38
C VAL A 398 13.72 17.13 -26.37
N LEU A 399 13.48 15.88 -26.81
CA LEU A 399 12.78 14.85 -26.06
C LEU A 399 13.70 14.01 -25.15
N ASN A 400 14.99 13.96 -25.49
CA ASN A 400 15.97 13.12 -24.79
C ASN A 400 17.19 13.97 -24.32
N PRO A 401 16.98 15.00 -23.49
CA PRO A 401 18.10 15.80 -22.99
C PRO A 401 18.93 14.98 -22.01
N THR A 402 20.20 15.41 -21.86
CA THR A 402 21.09 14.90 -20.81
C THR A 402 21.35 16.02 -19.80
N ILE A 403 21.55 15.64 -18.53
CA ILE A 403 21.87 16.57 -17.44
C ILE A 403 23.10 16.03 -16.73
N GLU A 404 24.22 16.77 -16.79
CA GLU A 404 25.43 16.49 -16.03
C GLU A 404 25.34 17.18 -14.67
N ILE A 405 25.54 16.44 -13.61
CA ILE A 405 25.43 16.90 -12.21
C ILE A 405 26.82 16.79 -11.57
N ASN A 406 27.30 17.90 -11.02
CA ASN A 406 28.50 17.93 -10.20
C ASN A 406 28.09 18.14 -8.75
N LEU A 407 28.35 17.15 -7.90
CA LEU A 407 28.10 17.24 -6.46
C LEU A 407 29.06 18.22 -5.82
N ALA A 408 28.66 18.89 -4.74
CA ALA A 408 29.50 19.82 -4.00
C ALA A 408 30.75 19.13 -3.42
N HIS A 409 30.62 17.86 -3.07
CA HIS A 409 31.68 17.01 -2.54
C HIS A 409 31.53 15.59 -3.08
N ASP A 410 32.56 14.78 -2.95
CA ASP A 410 32.50 13.34 -3.21
C ASP A 410 31.61 12.68 -2.16
N GLN A 411 30.49 12.06 -2.58
CA GLN A 411 29.44 11.53 -1.73
C GLN A 411 29.32 10.01 -1.86
N GLU A 412 29.00 9.36 -0.76
CA GLU A 412 28.65 7.93 -0.74
C GLU A 412 27.14 7.77 -0.55
N PHE A 413 26.48 7.14 -1.51
CA PHE A 413 25.03 6.96 -1.54
C PHE A 413 24.64 5.61 -2.13
N ASP A 414 23.40 5.20 -1.86
CA ASP A 414 22.80 3.98 -2.39
C ASP A 414 21.31 4.15 -2.77
N LEU A 415 20.79 5.37 -2.65
CA LEU A 415 19.44 5.74 -3.04
C LEU A 415 19.47 7.00 -3.93
N ILE A 416 18.74 6.94 -5.04
CA ILE A 416 18.51 8.09 -5.95
C ILE A 416 17.04 8.38 -5.97
N ARG A 417 16.63 9.63 -5.72
CA ARG A 417 15.25 10.09 -5.88
C ARG A 417 15.13 10.98 -7.10
N LEU A 418 14.07 10.74 -7.88
CA LEU A 418 13.65 11.56 -9.01
C LEU A 418 12.15 11.89 -8.86
N ARG A 419 11.74 13.09 -9.30
CA ARG A 419 10.33 13.51 -9.37
C ARG A 419 10.08 14.31 -10.65
N GLU A 420 8.89 14.17 -11.19
CA GLU A 420 8.37 15.04 -12.26
C GLU A 420 7.41 16.08 -11.68
N ASN A 421 7.31 17.23 -12.33
CA ASN A 421 6.20 18.14 -12.06
C ASN A 421 4.90 17.57 -12.65
N ILE A 422 4.23 16.71 -11.90
CA ILE A 422 3.02 16.00 -12.34
C ILE A 422 1.81 16.92 -12.59
N LYS A 423 1.85 18.20 -12.20
CA LYS A 423 0.84 19.19 -12.62
C LYS A 423 0.74 19.34 -14.14
N LEU A 424 1.81 19.02 -14.83
CA LEU A 424 1.88 19.01 -16.29
C LEU A 424 1.71 17.61 -16.91
N GLY A 425 1.33 16.61 -16.11
CA GLY A 425 1.19 15.21 -16.49
C GLY A 425 2.45 14.39 -16.26
N GLN A 426 2.33 13.06 -16.30
CA GLN A 426 3.45 12.14 -16.20
C GLN A 426 4.08 11.93 -17.59
N ARG A 427 5.34 12.33 -17.76
CA ARG A 427 5.99 12.49 -19.07
C ARG A 427 7.13 11.53 -19.32
N LEU A 428 7.96 11.28 -18.28
CA LEU A 428 9.18 10.50 -18.42
C LEU A 428 8.89 9.01 -18.55
N ASP A 429 9.23 8.44 -19.69
CA ASP A 429 9.16 7.00 -19.93
C ASP A 429 10.28 6.27 -19.19
N SER A 430 11.48 6.85 -19.22
CA SER A 430 12.64 6.29 -18.50
C SER A 430 13.73 7.33 -18.24
N VAL A 431 14.57 6.99 -17.27
CA VAL A 431 15.81 7.69 -16.97
C VAL A 431 16.94 6.68 -16.86
N GLN A 432 18.07 6.98 -17.50
CA GLN A 432 19.33 6.28 -17.27
C GLN A 432 20.25 7.19 -16.45
N VAL A 433 20.88 6.62 -15.44
CA VAL A 433 21.86 7.30 -14.58
C VAL A 433 23.22 6.71 -14.84
N GLU A 434 24.18 7.58 -15.18
CA GLU A 434 25.58 7.23 -15.34
C GLU A 434 26.42 7.90 -14.26
N VAL A 435 27.54 7.30 -13.90
CA VAL A 435 28.54 7.82 -12.97
C VAL A 435 29.85 8.05 -13.70
N TRP A 436 30.54 9.15 -13.39
CA TRP A 436 31.89 9.40 -13.87
C TRP A 436 32.89 8.63 -13.02
N SER A 437 33.60 7.69 -13.63
CA SER A 437 34.63 6.88 -12.97
C SER A 437 35.67 6.45 -13.99
N GLU A 438 36.96 6.50 -13.59
CA GLU A 438 38.10 6.12 -14.45
C GLU A 438 38.08 6.86 -15.78
N ASP A 439 37.88 8.20 -15.72
CA ASP A 439 37.84 9.11 -16.87
C ASP A 439 36.82 8.79 -17.96
N GLN A 440 35.73 8.07 -17.60
CA GLN A 440 34.63 7.76 -18.50
C GLN A 440 33.25 7.69 -17.78
N TRP A 441 32.20 7.86 -18.55
CA TRP A 441 30.84 7.61 -18.08
C TRP A 441 30.52 6.12 -18.09
N LYS A 442 30.09 5.58 -16.93
CA LYS A 442 29.68 4.19 -16.76
C LYS A 442 28.21 4.13 -16.37
N PRO A 443 27.43 3.19 -16.94
CA PRO A 443 26.07 2.95 -16.47
C PRO A 443 26.04 2.64 -14.97
N LEU A 444 25.11 3.25 -14.24
CA LEU A 444 24.92 3.04 -12.81
C LEU A 444 23.57 2.41 -12.51
N ALA A 445 22.49 3.02 -13.01
CA ALA A 445 21.12 2.60 -12.75
C ALA A 445 20.18 3.07 -13.85
N SER A 446 18.99 2.51 -13.88
CA SER A 446 17.90 3.00 -14.74
C SER A 446 16.56 2.83 -14.04
N ALA A 447 15.58 3.63 -14.43
CA ALA A 447 14.20 3.50 -13.98
C ALA A 447 13.24 3.86 -15.10
N THR A 448 12.04 3.29 -15.05
CA THR A 448 10.92 3.60 -15.92
C THR A 448 9.85 4.34 -15.14
N SER A 449 8.99 5.13 -15.81
CA SER A 449 7.81 5.80 -15.21
C SER A 449 8.14 6.59 -13.94
N ILE A 450 8.72 7.79 -14.06
CA ILE A 450 9.19 8.56 -12.89
C ILE A 450 8.02 9.08 -12.05
N GLY A 451 7.16 9.92 -12.58
CA GLY A 451 5.95 10.41 -11.92
C GLY A 451 6.18 11.20 -10.63
N ALA A 452 5.27 11.06 -9.67
CA ALA A 452 5.28 11.83 -8.43
C ALA A 452 6.50 11.59 -7.54
N THR A 453 7.03 10.37 -7.53
CA THR A 453 8.26 9.99 -6.82
C THR A 453 8.79 8.68 -7.40
N ARG A 454 10.07 8.66 -7.71
CA ARG A 454 10.80 7.46 -8.08
C ARG A 454 12.05 7.33 -7.22
N LEU A 455 12.12 6.22 -6.47
CA LEU A 455 13.32 5.84 -5.71
C LEU A 455 14.00 4.68 -6.42
N ILE A 456 15.32 4.84 -6.65
CA ILE A 456 16.16 3.79 -7.23
C ILE A 456 17.16 3.37 -6.16
N LYS A 457 17.02 2.15 -5.65
CA LYS A 457 17.95 1.55 -4.70
C LYS A 457 19.07 0.85 -5.48
N LEU A 458 20.32 1.21 -5.18
CA LEU A 458 21.50 0.55 -5.71
C LEU A 458 21.77 -0.74 -4.92
N GLU A 459 22.37 -1.73 -5.57
CA GLU A 459 22.74 -3.00 -4.91
C GLU A 459 23.81 -2.79 -3.83
N LYS A 460 24.68 -1.80 -4.03
CA LYS A 460 25.75 -1.42 -3.09
C LYS A 460 25.92 0.09 -3.07
N PRO A 461 26.30 0.67 -1.93
CA PRO A 461 26.69 2.07 -1.89
C PRO A 461 27.85 2.32 -2.86
N ILE A 462 27.81 3.45 -3.54
CA ILE A 462 28.90 3.93 -4.39
C ILE A 462 29.35 5.30 -3.93
N ARG A 463 30.59 5.65 -4.24
CA ARG A 463 31.17 6.98 -4.01
C ARG A 463 31.38 7.68 -5.34
N ALA A 464 30.86 8.90 -5.46
CA ALA A 464 30.98 9.68 -6.69
C ALA A 464 30.88 11.18 -6.43
N SER A 465 31.46 11.98 -7.35
CA SER A 465 31.32 13.44 -7.41
C SER A 465 30.60 13.93 -8.66
N LYS A 466 30.43 13.07 -9.68
CA LYS A 466 29.74 13.43 -10.92
C LYS A 466 28.78 12.36 -11.39
N LEU A 467 27.59 12.80 -11.79
CA LEU A 467 26.52 11.95 -12.34
C LEU A 467 25.99 12.55 -13.65
N LYS A 468 25.40 11.71 -14.48
CA LYS A 468 24.71 12.14 -15.69
C LYS A 468 23.36 11.44 -15.77
N LEU A 469 22.31 12.22 -15.98
CA LEU A 469 20.98 11.73 -16.31
C LEU A 469 20.79 11.78 -17.83
N LYS A 470 20.21 10.72 -18.39
CA LYS A 470 19.68 10.68 -19.76
C LYS A 470 18.17 10.48 -19.63
N LEU A 471 17.41 11.49 -20.03
CA LEU A 471 15.95 11.48 -19.93
C LEU A 471 15.35 10.99 -21.25
N TYR A 472 14.28 10.20 -21.18
CA TYR A 472 13.54 9.72 -22.35
C TYR A 472 12.06 9.99 -22.16
N ALA A 473 11.47 10.79 -23.06
CA ALA A 473 10.08 11.19 -23.00
C ALA A 473 9.50 11.45 -24.41
N PRO A 474 8.19 11.31 -24.64
CA PRO A 474 7.54 11.63 -25.91
C PRO A 474 7.27 13.14 -26.09
N VAL A 475 7.44 13.93 -25.02
CA VAL A 475 7.32 15.39 -25.00
C VAL A 475 8.44 15.97 -24.12
N ALA A 476 8.66 17.29 -24.16
CA ALA A 476 9.67 17.93 -23.31
C ALA A 476 9.54 17.50 -21.85
N PRO A 477 10.55 16.88 -21.21
CA PRO A 477 10.51 16.45 -19.83
C PRO A 477 10.44 17.64 -18.87
N THR A 478 9.83 17.41 -17.68
CA THR A 478 9.69 18.39 -16.60
C THR A 478 10.15 17.76 -15.28
N LEU A 479 11.47 17.57 -15.14
CA LEU A 479 12.06 16.97 -13.93
C LEU A 479 12.09 18.02 -12.82
N SER A 480 11.50 17.72 -11.65
CA SER A 480 11.37 18.67 -10.53
C SER A 480 12.27 18.35 -9.34
N ASP A 481 12.88 17.17 -9.29
CA ASP A 481 13.73 16.80 -8.15
C ASP A 481 14.79 15.78 -8.56
N PHE A 482 15.99 15.99 -8.03
CA PHE A 482 17.06 15.02 -8.00
C PHE A 482 17.69 15.05 -6.62
N ALA A 483 17.67 13.93 -5.93
CA ALA A 483 18.28 13.81 -4.61
C ALA A 483 19.02 12.48 -4.46
N LEU A 484 20.02 12.48 -3.61
CA LEU A 484 20.82 11.31 -3.25
C LEU A 484 20.76 11.08 -1.75
N PHE A 485 20.64 9.82 -1.35
CA PHE A 485 20.59 9.43 0.06
C PHE A 485 21.43 8.18 0.29
N LYS A 486 21.79 7.97 1.55
CA LYS A 486 22.33 6.72 2.04
C LYS A 486 21.32 6.08 2.99
N GLU A 487 20.89 4.86 2.69
CA GLU A 487 19.94 4.16 3.55
C GLU A 487 20.52 3.98 4.96
N ALA A 488 19.76 4.41 5.96
CA ALA A 488 20.09 4.19 7.36
C ALA A 488 19.98 2.70 7.73
N VAL A 489 21.00 2.15 8.33
CA VAL A 489 21.00 0.76 8.82
C VAL A 489 20.12 0.67 10.06
N SER A 490 19.31 -0.36 10.14
CA SER A 490 18.54 -0.70 11.33
C SER A 490 18.80 -2.15 11.70
N ASP A 491 19.39 -2.37 12.85
CA ASP A 491 19.63 -3.70 13.44
C ASP A 491 18.45 -4.17 14.30
N PHE A 492 17.29 -3.52 14.14
CA PHE A 492 16.08 -3.84 14.90
C PHE A 492 15.70 -5.31 14.74
N LYS A 493 15.51 -5.96 15.86
CA LYS A 493 14.94 -7.30 15.99
C LYS A 493 13.92 -7.29 17.10
N PHE A 494 12.85 -8.07 16.93
CA PHE A 494 11.99 -8.37 18.06
C PHE A 494 12.72 -9.30 19.03
N ASP A 495 12.45 -9.19 20.32
CA ASP A 495 12.93 -10.14 21.34
C ASP A 495 12.20 -11.48 21.17
N HIS A 496 12.60 -12.24 20.16
CA HIS A 496 12.11 -13.59 19.93
C HIS A 496 13.10 -14.57 20.54
N ALA A 497 12.59 -15.65 21.13
CA ALA A 497 13.41 -16.80 21.43
C ALA A 497 14.19 -17.22 20.17
N ASP A 498 15.50 -17.44 20.28
CA ASP A 498 16.38 -17.85 19.19
C ASP A 498 15.88 -19.15 18.54
N ARG A 499 14.94 -19.02 17.60
CA ARG A 499 14.41 -20.16 16.83
C ARG A 499 15.31 -20.39 15.64
N LYS A 500 15.99 -21.52 15.66
CA LYS A 500 16.87 -21.93 14.56
C LYS A 500 16.05 -22.63 13.47
N LYS A 501 16.03 -22.09 12.26
CA LYS A 501 15.44 -22.78 11.09
C LYS A 501 16.33 -23.97 10.71
N ILE A 502 15.72 -25.14 10.54
CA ILE A 502 16.35 -26.27 9.83
C ILE A 502 16.36 -25.90 8.34
N ALA A 503 17.52 -25.93 7.71
CA ALA A 503 17.66 -25.53 6.32
C ALA A 503 16.85 -26.44 5.37
N LYS A 504 16.25 -25.86 4.34
CA LYS A 504 15.37 -26.58 3.39
C LYS A 504 16.06 -27.76 2.71
N ASP A 505 17.35 -27.67 2.45
CA ASP A 505 18.18 -28.74 1.85
C ASP A 505 18.48 -29.90 2.81
N GLN A 506 18.25 -29.71 4.12
CA GLN A 506 18.41 -30.74 5.14
C GLN A 506 17.13 -31.53 5.42
N ILE A 507 15.98 -31.07 4.95
CA ILE A 507 14.70 -31.78 5.11
C ILE A 507 14.38 -32.58 3.86
N MET A 508 13.67 -33.72 4.05
CA MET A 508 13.15 -34.52 2.95
C MET A 508 11.63 -34.45 2.92
N ILE A 509 11.07 -33.96 1.82
CA ILE A 509 9.62 -34.01 1.60
C ILE A 509 9.29 -35.36 0.98
N ILE A 510 8.45 -36.14 1.67
CA ILE A 510 8.05 -37.46 1.26
C ILE A 510 6.81 -37.36 0.37
N SER A 511 6.99 -37.62 -0.90
CA SER A 511 5.91 -37.64 -1.90
C SER A 511 6.28 -38.59 -3.05
N GLY A 512 5.28 -39.22 -3.64
CA GLY A 512 5.43 -39.97 -4.89
C GLY A 512 5.60 -39.08 -6.15
N ASP A 513 5.55 -37.76 -6.00
CA ASP A 513 5.63 -36.83 -7.11
C ASP A 513 7.10 -36.54 -7.49
N LYS A 514 7.38 -36.58 -8.80
CA LYS A 514 8.73 -36.34 -9.36
C LYS A 514 9.22 -34.90 -9.11
N ASN A 515 8.33 -33.94 -8.98
CA ASN A 515 8.64 -32.52 -8.86
C ASN A 515 8.72 -32.03 -7.40
N VAL A 516 8.62 -32.93 -6.42
CA VAL A 516 8.60 -32.58 -4.99
C VAL A 516 9.81 -31.74 -4.54
N LYS A 517 10.95 -31.84 -5.22
CA LYS A 517 12.14 -31.03 -4.94
C LYS A 517 11.91 -29.53 -5.10
N LEU A 518 10.93 -29.10 -5.91
CA LEU A 518 10.57 -27.70 -6.08
C LEU A 518 9.99 -27.08 -4.79
N ALA A 519 9.57 -27.90 -3.82
CA ALA A 519 9.09 -27.40 -2.54
C ALA A 519 10.24 -27.02 -1.57
N SER A 520 11.50 -27.38 -1.88
CA SER A 520 12.65 -27.14 -1.00
C SER A 520 13.91 -26.67 -1.73
N ASP A 521 13.80 -26.20 -2.98
CA ASP A 521 14.92 -25.79 -3.84
C ASP A 521 15.46 -24.37 -3.55
N ASN A 522 14.86 -23.65 -2.61
CA ASN A 522 15.14 -22.26 -2.26
C ASN A 522 14.87 -21.23 -3.38
N ASP A 523 14.10 -21.57 -4.40
CA ASP A 523 13.66 -20.65 -5.45
C ASP A 523 12.15 -20.35 -5.32
N ASP A 524 11.80 -19.17 -4.86
CA ASP A 524 10.39 -18.75 -4.69
C ASP A 524 9.64 -18.60 -6.03
N LYS A 525 10.32 -18.67 -7.17
CA LYS A 525 9.71 -18.63 -8.50
C LYS A 525 9.24 -20.01 -8.97
N THR A 526 9.75 -21.08 -8.37
CA THR A 526 9.31 -22.44 -8.65
C THR A 526 8.09 -22.78 -7.82
N VAL A 527 7.26 -23.70 -8.30
CA VAL A 527 6.04 -24.14 -7.61
C VAL A 527 5.94 -25.66 -7.70
N TRP A 528 5.80 -26.31 -6.54
CA TRP A 528 5.39 -27.70 -6.50
C TRP A 528 3.85 -27.78 -6.39
N GLU A 529 3.25 -28.50 -7.30
CA GLU A 529 1.82 -28.81 -7.32
C GLU A 529 1.61 -30.31 -7.21
N THR A 530 0.68 -30.74 -6.36
CA THR A 530 0.30 -32.13 -6.22
C THR A 530 -1.21 -32.32 -6.18
N ILE A 531 -1.69 -33.52 -6.53
CA ILE A 531 -3.12 -33.86 -6.50
C ILE A 531 -3.42 -34.51 -5.17
N LEU A 532 -4.23 -33.84 -4.34
CA LEU A 532 -4.60 -34.30 -3.01
C LEU A 532 -5.53 -35.54 -2.98
N SER A 533 -6.03 -35.99 -4.12
CA SER A 533 -6.86 -37.21 -4.17
C SER A 533 -6.08 -38.48 -3.72
N ASN A 534 -4.75 -38.49 -3.95
CA ASN A 534 -3.90 -39.62 -3.63
C ASN A 534 -3.08 -39.43 -2.35
N GLN A 535 -2.91 -38.18 -1.90
CA GLN A 535 -2.13 -37.83 -0.71
C GLN A 535 -2.76 -36.62 -0.04
N LYS A 536 -3.43 -36.82 1.09
CA LYS A 536 -4.17 -35.78 1.82
C LYS A 536 -3.29 -34.88 2.70
N PHE A 537 -1.98 -35.07 2.68
CA PHE A 537 -1.01 -34.32 3.49
C PHE A 537 0.36 -34.25 2.83
N VAL A 538 1.17 -33.31 3.23
CA VAL A 538 2.60 -33.22 2.93
C VAL A 538 3.37 -33.75 4.12
N GLU A 539 4.22 -34.74 3.91
CA GLU A 539 5.05 -35.33 4.97
C GLU A 539 6.50 -34.90 4.81
N ILE A 540 7.07 -34.37 5.88
CA ILE A 540 8.43 -33.87 5.97
C ILE A 540 9.19 -34.77 6.94
N ARG A 541 10.34 -35.30 6.52
CA ARG A 541 11.28 -36.01 7.38
C ARG A 541 12.46 -35.10 7.69
N LEU A 542 12.75 -34.94 8.95
CA LEU A 542 13.90 -34.21 9.47
C LEU A 542 15.16 -35.09 9.39
N PRO A 543 16.38 -34.50 9.36
CA PRO A 543 17.63 -35.26 9.30
C PRO A 543 17.85 -36.18 10.52
N LYS A 544 17.32 -35.79 11.66
CA LYS A 544 17.28 -36.54 12.92
C LYS A 544 16.08 -36.09 13.75
N THR A 545 15.82 -36.75 14.85
CA THR A 545 14.82 -36.30 15.83
C THR A 545 15.29 -34.98 16.46
N GLU A 546 14.42 -33.97 16.43
CA GLU A 546 14.68 -32.60 16.91
C GLU A 546 13.50 -32.11 17.77
N GLN A 547 13.77 -31.12 18.62
CA GLN A 547 12.73 -30.35 19.29
C GLN A 547 12.23 -29.27 18.33
N VAL A 548 11.04 -29.43 17.80
CA VAL A 548 10.43 -28.49 16.84
C VAL A 548 9.39 -27.62 17.51
N VAL A 549 9.38 -26.33 17.16
CA VAL A 549 8.48 -25.31 17.72
C VAL A 549 7.57 -24.69 16.67
N GLY A 550 7.67 -25.14 15.42
CA GLY A 550 6.84 -24.62 14.33
C GLY A 550 7.25 -25.09 12.96
N LEU A 551 6.49 -24.64 11.96
CA LEU A 551 6.68 -24.91 10.54
C LEU A 551 6.45 -23.63 9.73
N SER A 552 7.35 -23.32 8.78
CA SER A 552 7.15 -22.24 7.81
C SER A 552 6.59 -22.80 6.50
N TYR A 553 5.62 -22.12 5.92
CA TYR A 553 5.01 -22.40 4.63
C TYR A 553 5.07 -21.18 3.72
N MET A 554 5.67 -21.33 2.52
CA MET A 554 5.67 -20.30 1.47
C MET A 554 4.62 -20.66 0.43
N PRO A 555 3.55 -19.88 0.26
CA PRO A 555 2.58 -20.10 -0.81
C PRO A 555 3.19 -19.75 -2.16
N ARG A 556 2.57 -20.24 -3.24
CA ARG A 556 2.98 -19.96 -4.63
C ARG A 556 3.01 -18.45 -4.91
N GLN A 557 4.00 -18.01 -5.72
CA GLN A 557 4.23 -16.60 -6.03
C GLN A 557 3.78 -16.18 -7.44
N ASP A 558 3.20 -17.10 -8.23
CA ASP A 558 2.80 -16.90 -9.63
C ASP A 558 1.40 -16.27 -9.81
N ARG A 559 0.85 -15.67 -8.75
CA ARG A 559 -0.49 -15.05 -8.68
C ARG A 559 -1.68 -16.01 -8.88
N LYS A 560 -1.45 -17.30 -9.05
CA LYS A 560 -2.53 -18.29 -9.05
C LYS A 560 -2.92 -18.61 -7.62
N ILE A 561 -4.22 -18.75 -7.37
CA ILE A 561 -4.73 -19.07 -6.02
C ILE A 561 -5.04 -20.55 -5.83
N ASN A 562 -5.22 -21.30 -6.94
CA ASN A 562 -5.60 -22.71 -6.87
C ASN A 562 -4.56 -23.53 -6.11
N GLY A 563 -5.03 -24.31 -5.16
CA GLY A 563 -4.21 -25.19 -4.35
C GLY A 563 -3.53 -24.51 -3.13
N ILE A 564 -3.72 -23.20 -2.92
CA ILE A 564 -3.25 -22.55 -1.69
C ILE A 564 -4.18 -23.00 -0.54
N PRO A 565 -3.66 -23.60 0.55
CA PRO A 565 -4.48 -23.92 1.72
C PRO A 565 -4.92 -22.66 2.45
N SER A 566 -6.20 -22.60 2.83
CA SER A 566 -6.74 -21.57 3.72
C SER A 566 -6.75 -22.04 5.18
N LYS A 567 -6.97 -23.35 5.41
CA LYS A 567 -6.94 -23.95 6.75
C LYS A 567 -6.01 -25.15 6.77
N TYR A 568 -5.40 -25.37 7.93
CA TYR A 568 -4.39 -26.40 8.10
C TYR A 568 -4.51 -27.15 9.43
N GLU A 569 -3.91 -28.32 9.47
CA GLU A 569 -3.53 -29.07 10.66
C GLU A 569 -2.08 -29.51 10.50
N VAL A 570 -1.32 -29.47 11.60
CA VAL A 570 0.05 -29.97 11.65
C VAL A 570 0.14 -31.08 12.69
N GLN A 571 0.77 -32.17 12.29
CA GLN A 571 1.03 -33.32 13.14
C GLN A 571 2.52 -33.61 13.20
N THR A 572 2.99 -34.11 14.33
CA THR A 572 4.37 -34.58 14.54
C THR A 572 4.39 -36.06 14.89
N SER A 573 5.51 -36.73 14.57
CA SER A 573 5.77 -38.12 14.92
C SER A 573 7.28 -38.35 15.09
N ILE A 574 7.66 -39.30 15.96
CA ILE A 574 9.03 -39.77 16.12
C ILE A 574 9.32 -40.94 15.17
N ASP A 575 8.36 -41.84 14.98
CA ASP A 575 8.54 -43.11 14.28
C ASP A 575 7.81 -43.18 12.92
N GLY A 576 7.06 -42.14 12.56
CA GLY A 576 6.25 -42.09 11.34
C GLY A 576 4.97 -42.94 11.40
N LYS A 577 4.62 -43.53 12.54
CA LYS A 577 3.44 -44.39 12.73
C LYS A 577 2.42 -43.75 13.65
N GLU A 578 2.85 -43.30 14.82
CA GLU A 578 2.00 -42.60 15.77
C GLU A 578 2.12 -41.09 15.56
N TRP A 579 0.97 -40.42 15.38
CA TRP A 579 0.91 -39.00 15.03
C TRP A 579 0.15 -38.20 16.09
N LYS A 580 0.71 -37.07 16.48
CA LYS A 580 0.10 -36.14 17.41
C LYS A 580 -0.17 -34.81 16.69
N THR A 581 -1.41 -34.31 16.74
CA THR A 581 -1.74 -32.95 16.29
C THR A 581 -1.13 -31.94 17.23
N VAL A 582 -0.34 -30.99 16.68
CA VAL A 582 0.40 -29.97 17.43
C VAL A 582 -0.01 -28.55 17.07
N ALA A 583 -0.70 -28.35 15.94
CA ALA A 583 -1.28 -27.08 15.56
C ALA A 583 -2.46 -27.28 14.59
N MET A 584 -3.46 -26.43 14.69
CA MET A 584 -4.55 -26.25 13.73
C MET A 584 -4.87 -24.76 13.62
N GLY A 585 -5.23 -24.30 12.41
CA GLY A 585 -5.59 -22.90 12.24
C GLY A 585 -5.99 -22.57 10.81
N GLU A 586 -6.16 -21.27 10.59
CA GLU A 586 -6.33 -20.71 9.26
C GLU A 586 -5.18 -19.73 8.93
N PHE A 587 -4.88 -19.59 7.66
CA PHE A 587 -3.93 -18.58 7.20
C PHE A 587 -4.66 -17.27 6.92
N SER A 588 -4.38 -16.27 7.74
CA SER A 588 -4.93 -14.94 7.54
C SER A 588 -4.50 -14.38 6.19
N ASN A 589 -5.49 -14.01 5.39
CA ASN A 589 -5.30 -13.28 4.14
C ASN A 589 -4.31 -13.87 3.12
N ILE A 590 -3.98 -15.15 3.20
CA ILE A 590 -2.95 -15.80 2.36
C ILE A 590 -3.24 -15.70 0.85
N ARG A 591 -4.51 -15.55 0.48
CA ARG A 591 -4.94 -15.41 -0.92
C ARG A 591 -4.45 -14.10 -1.54
N ALA A 592 -4.59 -12.99 -0.84
CA ALA A 592 -4.24 -11.65 -1.32
C ALA A 592 -2.83 -11.25 -0.89
N ASN A 593 -2.38 -11.75 0.27
CA ASN A 593 -1.05 -11.54 0.84
C ASN A 593 -0.28 -12.87 0.93
N ALA A 594 0.19 -13.37 -0.21
CA ALA A 594 0.90 -14.65 -0.33
C ALA A 594 2.37 -14.53 0.14
N THR A 595 2.57 -14.20 1.42
CA THR A 595 3.89 -14.15 2.09
C THR A 595 4.17 -15.43 2.85
N GLU A 596 5.41 -15.63 3.32
CA GLU A 596 5.77 -16.78 4.17
C GLU A 596 4.88 -16.79 5.43
N GLN A 597 4.24 -17.91 5.69
CA GLN A 597 3.39 -18.16 6.85
C GLN A 597 4.15 -18.99 7.86
N ASN A 598 4.18 -18.55 9.12
CA ASN A 598 4.79 -19.30 10.21
C ASN A 598 3.68 -19.90 11.08
N ILE A 599 3.68 -21.22 11.23
CA ILE A 599 2.81 -21.96 12.12
C ILE A 599 3.60 -22.22 13.38
N ASN A 600 3.24 -21.59 14.48
CA ASN A 600 3.88 -21.78 15.78
C ASN A 600 3.15 -22.90 16.54
N PHE A 601 3.89 -23.72 17.26
CA PHE A 601 3.34 -24.70 18.18
C PHE A 601 3.30 -24.11 19.59
N ASP A 602 2.32 -24.49 20.39
CA ASP A 602 2.15 -24.01 21.76
C ASP A 602 3.36 -24.36 22.64
N THR A 603 3.97 -25.50 22.38
CA THR A 603 5.16 -25.99 23.09
C THR A 603 6.13 -26.66 22.10
N ALA A 604 7.36 -26.87 22.50
CA ALA A 604 8.30 -27.68 21.72
C ALA A 604 7.86 -29.15 21.71
N HIS A 605 7.92 -29.78 20.54
CA HIS A 605 7.59 -31.19 20.34
C HIS A 605 8.78 -31.94 19.76
N GLU A 606 9.09 -33.10 20.30
CA GLU A 606 10.08 -34.00 19.73
C GLU A 606 9.52 -34.64 18.44
N ALA A 607 10.22 -34.48 17.33
CA ALA A 607 9.77 -34.96 16.02
C ALA A 607 10.93 -35.40 15.13
N HIS A 608 10.72 -36.48 14.38
CA HIS A 608 11.50 -36.87 13.23
C HIS A 608 10.69 -36.69 11.94
N TYR A 609 9.35 -36.69 12.06
CA TYR A 609 8.42 -36.51 10.97
C TYR A 609 7.40 -35.42 11.32
N ILE A 610 7.04 -34.61 10.32
CA ILE A 610 5.99 -33.59 10.41
C ILE A 610 5.01 -33.81 9.27
N ARG A 611 3.71 -33.79 9.51
CA ARG A 611 2.66 -33.71 8.50
C ARG A 611 2.02 -32.37 8.47
N PHE A 612 1.95 -31.77 7.30
CA PHE A 612 1.12 -30.61 7.01
C PHE A 612 -0.10 -31.08 6.24
N ILE A 613 -1.28 -30.87 6.82
CA ILE A 613 -2.57 -31.36 6.31
C ILE A 613 -3.42 -30.15 5.92
N PRO A 614 -3.57 -29.83 4.63
CA PRO A 614 -4.50 -28.79 4.20
C PRO A 614 -5.94 -29.25 4.46
N LYS A 615 -6.68 -28.49 5.24
CA LYS A 615 -8.09 -28.81 5.59
C LYS A 615 -9.06 -28.16 4.61
N GLU A 616 -8.68 -27.00 4.09
CA GLU A 616 -9.45 -26.23 3.11
C GLU A 616 -8.47 -25.58 2.15
N ILE A 617 -8.78 -25.57 0.86
CA ILE A 617 -7.96 -25.02 -0.20
C ILE A 617 -8.77 -24.11 -1.10
N PHE A 618 -8.14 -23.07 -1.65
CA PHE A 618 -8.78 -22.24 -2.67
C PHE A 618 -8.87 -22.99 -3.99
N ILE A 619 -10.07 -22.99 -4.59
CA ILE A 619 -10.34 -23.53 -5.92
C ILE A 619 -10.99 -22.41 -6.74
N ARG A 620 -10.39 -22.07 -7.89
CA ARG A 620 -11.02 -21.21 -8.88
C ARG A 620 -11.73 -22.12 -9.88
N PHE A 621 -13.06 -22.11 -9.90
CA PHE A 621 -13.80 -22.69 -11.02
C PHE A 621 -13.57 -21.80 -12.24
N VAL A 622 -13.05 -22.36 -13.31
CA VAL A 622 -12.82 -21.72 -14.61
C VAL A 622 -14.15 -21.68 -15.37
#